data_c15463ca7a8dfba70c6e85b4bb56ef41
#
_entry.id   c15463ca7a8dfba70c6e85b4bb56ef41
#
_cell.length_a   1.000
_cell.length_b   1.000
_cell.length_c   1.000
_cell.angle_alpha   90.00
_cell.angle_beta   90.00
_cell.angle_gamma   90.00
#
_symmetry.space_group_name_H-M   'P 1'
#
loop_
_entity.id
_entity.type
_entity.pdbx_description
1 polymer ?
#
loop_
_entity_poly.entity_id
_entity_poly.type
_entity_poly.pdbx_seq_one_letter_code
_entity_poly.pdbx_strand_id
1 'polypeptide(L)'
;MKPLRDIFRSYAVLDAEGRHVNGTDKESNHHYGDAYESLFTFQRPKDDPSDVVAMHYPRSSREDVRLVMEIGVADGSCLLAWRDIFPNALIVGMDIHHSDKAHGERIEFHLGDQRSKDDCERAAAGRQFDLIVDDATHLIVDTLLTLYWLWPFVRPGGLYVVEEWPNPNP
;
A
#
# COMPACT_ATOMS: atom_id res chain seq x y z
N MET A 1 -2.14 16.96 10.47
CA MET A 1 -1.96 15.49 10.39
C MET A 1 -0.48 15.20 10.34
N LYS A 2 0.01 14.10 10.94
CA LYS A 2 1.43 13.72 10.89
C LYS A 2 1.82 13.37 9.45
N PRO A 3 2.99 13.83 8.91
CA PRO A 3 3.45 13.43 7.58
C PRO A 3 3.57 11.89 7.44
N LEU A 4 3.30 11.35 6.24
CA LEU A 4 3.36 9.89 6.03
C LEU A 4 4.75 9.34 6.30
N ARG A 5 5.81 10.04 5.86
CA ARG A 5 7.19 9.65 6.13
C ARG A 5 7.49 9.47 7.62
N ASP A 6 6.92 10.32 8.49
CA ASP A 6 7.13 10.22 9.94
C ASP A 6 6.37 9.03 10.54
N ILE A 7 5.22 8.65 9.93
CA ILE A 7 4.47 7.47 10.33
C ILE A 7 5.24 6.22 9.92
N PHE A 8 5.64 6.09 8.65
CA PHE A 8 6.44 4.93 8.20
C PHE A 8 7.73 4.80 9.02
N ARG A 9 8.46 5.89 9.23
CA ARG A 9 9.69 5.89 10.04
C ARG A 9 9.46 5.41 11.48
N SER A 10 8.30 5.64 12.06
CA SER A 10 7.98 5.18 13.41
C SER A 10 7.77 3.67 13.52
N TYR A 11 7.58 2.97 12.40
CA TYR A 11 7.45 1.53 12.31
C TYR A 11 8.71 0.83 11.75
N ALA A 12 9.75 1.58 11.38
CA ALA A 12 11.04 1.03 11.03
C ALA A 12 11.85 0.72 12.29
N VAL A 13 12.64 -0.35 12.25
CA VAL A 13 13.62 -0.68 13.27
C VAL A 13 15.00 -0.43 12.68
N LEU A 14 15.78 0.46 13.31
CA LEU A 14 17.10 0.86 12.86
C LEU A 14 18.16 0.37 13.85
N ASP A 15 19.36 0.06 13.34
CA ASP A 15 20.52 -0.21 14.19
C ASP A 15 21.14 1.08 14.77
N ALA A 16 22.24 0.94 15.51
CA ALA A 16 22.92 2.07 16.16
C ALA A 16 23.51 3.07 15.15
N GLU A 17 23.77 2.63 13.92
CA GLU A 17 24.27 3.46 12.81
C GLU A 17 23.12 4.04 11.96
N GLY A 18 21.85 3.79 12.31
CA GLY A 18 20.68 4.30 11.61
C GLY A 18 20.30 3.52 10.35
N ARG A 19 20.85 2.31 10.14
CA ARG A 19 20.49 1.45 9.02
C ARG A 19 19.24 0.62 9.36
N HIS A 20 18.38 0.43 8.37
CA HIS A 20 17.19 -0.42 8.52
C HIS A 20 17.58 -1.88 8.81
N VAL A 21 16.95 -2.48 9.81
CA VAL A 21 17.17 -3.89 10.20
C VAL A 21 15.88 -4.68 10.29
N ASN A 22 14.74 -4.04 10.48
CA ASN A 22 13.42 -4.68 10.54
C ASN A 22 12.29 -3.63 10.47
N GLY A 23 11.04 -4.09 10.40
CA GLY A 23 9.88 -3.23 10.29
C GLY A 23 9.62 -2.79 8.87
N THR A 24 8.84 -1.73 8.67
CA THR A 24 8.64 -1.18 7.33
C THR A 24 9.87 -0.39 6.86
N ASP A 25 10.29 -0.60 5.64
CA ASP A 25 11.41 0.07 5.00
C ASP A 25 10.99 1.20 4.03
N LYS A 26 9.68 1.42 3.88
CA LYS A 26 9.09 2.40 2.96
C LYS A 26 9.67 3.81 3.10
N GLU A 27 10.18 4.18 4.25
CA GLU A 27 10.85 5.47 4.44
C GLU A 27 12.35 5.33 4.72
N SER A 28 12.77 4.30 5.48
CA SER A 28 14.18 4.15 5.89
C SER A 28 15.11 3.77 4.73
N ASN A 29 14.62 2.99 3.75
CA ASN A 29 15.38 2.55 2.59
C ASN A 29 14.92 3.24 1.29
N HIS A 30 13.61 3.36 1.09
CA HIS A 30 13.02 3.72 -0.21
C HIS A 30 12.54 5.16 -0.30
N HIS A 31 12.32 5.86 0.84
CA HIS A 31 11.83 7.24 0.89
C HIS A 31 10.47 7.45 0.20
N TYR A 32 9.58 6.44 0.28
CA TYR A 32 8.26 6.50 -0.36
C TYR A 32 7.27 7.43 0.35
N GLY A 33 7.57 7.89 1.56
CA GLY A 33 6.67 8.72 2.35
C GLY A 33 6.20 9.97 1.62
N ASP A 34 7.09 10.69 0.94
CA ASP A 34 6.74 11.90 0.19
C ASP A 34 5.94 11.56 -1.10
N ALA A 35 6.25 10.43 -1.75
CA ALA A 35 5.48 9.96 -2.90
C ALA A 35 4.04 9.64 -2.50
N TYR A 36 3.85 8.85 -1.45
CA TYR A 36 2.52 8.55 -0.92
C TYR A 36 1.80 9.80 -0.40
N GLU A 37 2.50 10.72 0.29
CA GLU A 37 1.92 12.00 0.73
C GLU A 37 1.31 12.75 -0.46
N SER A 38 2.00 12.80 -1.61
CA SER A 38 1.52 13.50 -2.80
C SER A 38 0.23 12.90 -3.37
N LEU A 39 0.04 11.58 -3.25
CA LEU A 39 -1.16 10.89 -3.74
C LEU A 39 -2.42 11.27 -2.94
N PHE A 40 -2.28 11.62 -1.66
CA PHE A 40 -3.41 11.89 -0.77
C PHE A 40 -3.54 13.36 -0.34
N THR A 41 -2.55 14.21 -0.64
CA THR A 41 -2.56 15.63 -0.28
C THR A 41 -2.67 16.56 -1.47
N PHE A 42 -2.63 16.04 -2.70
CA PHE A 42 -2.73 16.85 -3.89
C PHE A 42 -4.09 17.57 -3.92
N GLN A 43 -4.07 18.86 -3.59
CA GLN A 43 -5.19 19.75 -3.82
C GLN A 43 -5.01 20.38 -5.19
N ARG A 44 -6.00 20.16 -6.09
CA ARG A 44 -6.05 20.88 -7.36
C ARG A 44 -5.93 22.38 -7.09
N PRO A 45 -5.01 23.11 -7.77
CA PRO A 45 -5.02 24.56 -7.74
C PRO A 45 -6.44 25.05 -8.12
N LYS A 46 -7.01 25.97 -7.34
CA LYS A 46 -8.39 26.45 -7.53
C LYS A 46 -8.64 27.03 -8.92
N ASP A 47 -7.57 27.41 -9.63
CA ASP A 47 -7.58 28.11 -10.90
C ASP A 47 -7.11 27.24 -12.08
N ASP A 48 -6.95 25.93 -11.91
CA ASP A 48 -6.57 25.03 -13.02
C ASP A 48 -7.80 24.67 -13.84
N PRO A 49 -7.93 25.20 -15.08
CA PRO A 49 -9.09 24.95 -15.95
C PRO A 49 -9.04 23.59 -16.64
N SER A 50 -7.95 22.80 -16.49
CA SER A 50 -7.80 21.53 -17.20
C SER A 50 -8.57 20.40 -16.50
N ASP A 51 -9.65 19.92 -17.12
CA ASP A 51 -10.35 18.70 -16.66
C ASP A 51 -9.52 17.42 -16.80
N VAL A 52 -8.40 17.47 -17.52
CA VAL A 52 -7.52 16.32 -17.76
C VAL A 52 -6.78 15.88 -16.50
N VAL A 53 -6.39 16.81 -15.62
CA VAL A 53 -5.71 16.49 -14.35
C VAL A 53 -6.68 15.87 -13.34
N ALA A 54 -7.98 16.18 -13.44
CA ALA A 54 -8.99 15.66 -12.54
C ALA A 54 -9.26 14.15 -12.68
N MET A 55 -8.84 13.53 -13.78
CA MET A 55 -9.08 12.11 -14.04
C MET A 55 -8.04 11.15 -13.45
N HIS A 56 -6.90 11.66 -12.98
CA HIS A 56 -5.74 10.82 -12.63
C HIS A 56 -5.35 10.82 -11.14
N TYR A 57 -6.01 11.61 -10.29
CA TYR A 57 -5.66 11.65 -8.87
C TYR A 57 -6.90 11.43 -7.99
N PRO A 58 -6.81 10.57 -6.98
CA PRO A 58 -7.90 10.40 -6.03
C PRO A 58 -8.15 11.74 -5.32
N ARG A 59 -9.41 12.16 -5.30
CA ARG A 59 -9.84 13.37 -4.60
C ARG A 59 -10.07 13.14 -3.10
N SER A 60 -9.56 12.03 -2.59
CA SER A 60 -9.84 11.58 -1.24
C SER A 60 -8.74 12.05 -0.29
N SER A 61 -9.13 12.70 0.78
CA SER A 61 -8.24 12.89 1.92
C SER A 61 -7.98 11.54 2.61
N ARG A 62 -6.98 11.47 3.49
CA ARG A 62 -6.71 10.24 4.27
C ARG A 62 -7.92 9.76 5.07
N GLU A 63 -8.76 10.71 5.51
CA GLU A 63 -10.00 10.42 6.26
C GLU A 63 -11.10 9.80 5.40
N ASP A 64 -11.02 9.93 4.08
CA ASP A 64 -12.00 9.39 3.13
C ASP A 64 -11.69 7.97 2.69
N VAL A 65 -10.44 7.51 2.87
CA VAL A 65 -10.01 6.15 2.57
C VAL A 65 -10.68 5.17 3.53
N ARG A 66 -11.28 4.11 3.00
CA ARG A 66 -12.05 3.10 3.75
C ARG A 66 -11.47 1.71 3.66
N LEU A 67 -10.74 1.40 2.59
CA LEU A 67 -10.25 0.05 2.37
C LEU A 67 -8.90 0.08 1.65
N VAL A 68 -7.90 -0.47 2.30
CA VAL A 68 -6.52 -0.59 1.78
C VAL A 68 -6.13 -2.04 1.78
N MET A 69 -5.44 -2.49 0.74
CA MET A 69 -4.84 -3.81 0.65
C MET A 69 -3.35 -3.69 0.39
N GLU A 70 -2.55 -4.54 1.02
CA GLU A 70 -1.13 -4.71 0.74
C GLU A 70 -0.82 -6.18 0.52
N ILE A 71 -0.13 -6.47 -0.58
CA ILE A 71 0.40 -7.79 -0.93
C ILE A 71 1.91 -7.76 -0.67
N GLY A 72 2.40 -8.73 0.13
CA GLY A 72 3.77 -8.69 0.64
C GLY A 72 3.85 -7.80 1.89
N VAL A 73 3.52 -8.34 3.05
CA VAL A 73 3.47 -7.56 4.30
C VAL A 73 4.62 -7.88 5.26
N ALA A 74 5.44 -8.87 4.91
CA ALA A 74 6.59 -9.31 5.70
C ALA A 74 6.25 -9.48 7.19
N ASP A 75 6.84 -8.69 8.09
CA ASP A 75 6.55 -8.76 9.54
C ASP A 75 5.24 -8.07 9.96
N GLY A 76 4.53 -7.42 9.03
CA GLY A 76 3.26 -6.72 9.25
C GLY A 76 3.37 -5.29 9.75
N SER A 77 4.57 -4.75 9.90
CA SER A 77 4.77 -3.36 10.37
C SER A 77 4.17 -2.33 9.41
N CYS A 78 4.16 -2.62 8.10
CA CYS A 78 3.52 -1.78 7.10
C CYS A 78 2.00 -1.69 7.29
N LEU A 79 1.32 -2.78 7.67
CA LEU A 79 -0.13 -2.76 7.95
C LEU A 79 -0.47 -1.86 9.14
N LEU A 80 0.39 -1.85 10.16
CA LEU A 80 0.24 -0.94 11.31
C LEU A 80 0.43 0.53 10.87
N ALA A 81 1.41 0.79 10.00
CA ALA A 81 1.62 2.12 9.44
C ALA A 81 0.41 2.58 8.61
N TRP A 82 -0.11 1.74 7.71
CA TRP A 82 -1.31 2.06 6.93
C TRP A 82 -2.53 2.34 7.81
N ARG A 83 -2.72 1.55 8.88
CA ARG A 83 -3.81 1.76 9.85
C ARG A 83 -3.75 3.15 10.50
N ASP A 84 -2.55 3.63 10.82
CA ASP A 84 -2.35 4.93 11.44
C ASP A 84 -2.41 6.08 10.41
N ILE A 85 -2.04 5.80 9.15
CA ILE A 85 -2.16 6.75 8.03
C ILE A 85 -3.63 6.99 7.67
N PHE A 86 -4.44 5.92 7.62
CA PHE A 86 -5.85 5.94 7.22
C PHE A 86 -6.76 5.62 8.40
N PRO A 87 -7.16 6.62 9.20
CA PRO A 87 -7.83 6.42 10.48
C PRO A 87 -9.19 5.73 10.39
N ASN A 88 -9.81 5.76 9.20
CA ASN A 88 -11.13 5.19 8.96
C ASN A 88 -11.12 3.95 8.08
N ALA A 89 -9.93 3.45 7.69
CA ALA A 89 -9.81 2.33 6.79
C ALA A 89 -9.70 0.98 7.52
N LEU A 90 -10.26 -0.06 6.90
CA LEU A 90 -9.86 -1.44 7.13
C LEU A 90 -8.61 -1.70 6.28
N ILE A 91 -7.59 -2.26 6.89
CA ILE A 91 -6.33 -2.63 6.25
C ILE A 91 -6.32 -4.14 6.06
N VAL A 92 -6.16 -4.58 4.83
CA VAL A 92 -6.11 -6.00 4.45
C VAL A 92 -4.70 -6.32 4.01
N GLY A 93 -4.08 -7.28 4.63
CA GLY A 93 -2.76 -7.78 4.25
C GLY A 93 -2.84 -9.19 3.66
N MET A 94 -1.98 -9.49 2.69
CA MET A 94 -1.76 -10.84 2.20
C MET A 94 -0.25 -11.11 2.10
N ASP A 95 0.17 -12.26 2.61
CA ASP A 95 1.56 -12.72 2.49
C ASP A 95 1.59 -14.25 2.42
N ILE A 96 2.64 -14.80 1.80
CA ILE A 96 2.89 -16.23 1.73
C ILE A 96 3.35 -16.81 3.08
N HIS A 97 3.80 -15.95 3.99
CA HIS A 97 4.22 -16.29 5.33
C HIS A 97 3.31 -15.68 6.38
N HIS A 98 3.21 -16.32 7.54
CA HIS A 98 2.55 -15.72 8.70
C HIS A 98 3.31 -14.48 9.18
N SER A 99 2.56 -13.46 9.55
CA SER A 99 3.09 -12.22 10.08
C SER A 99 2.63 -12.02 11.52
N ASP A 100 3.57 -11.91 12.46
CA ASP A 100 3.28 -11.77 13.89
C ASP A 100 2.63 -10.43 14.25
N LYS A 101 2.81 -9.39 13.43
CA LYS A 101 2.26 -8.05 13.65
C LYS A 101 1.00 -7.77 12.81
N ALA A 102 0.64 -8.65 11.87
CA ALA A 102 -0.50 -8.47 10.97
C ALA A 102 -1.83 -8.76 11.65
N HIS A 103 -2.05 -8.20 12.85
CA HIS A 103 -3.30 -8.35 13.61
C HIS A 103 -3.62 -7.09 14.40
N GLY A 104 -4.87 -6.94 14.79
CA GLY A 104 -5.34 -5.83 15.62
C GLY A 104 -6.61 -5.19 15.08
N GLU A 105 -7.04 -4.13 15.73
CA GLU A 105 -8.20 -3.38 15.28
C GLU A 105 -7.98 -2.84 13.87
N ARG A 106 -8.97 -3.02 13.00
CA ARG A 106 -8.96 -2.61 11.58
C ARG A 106 -7.84 -3.25 10.73
N ILE A 107 -7.33 -4.42 11.15
CA ILE A 107 -6.38 -5.21 10.37
C ILE A 107 -6.97 -6.60 10.12
N GLU A 108 -6.95 -7.03 8.87
CA GLU A 108 -7.33 -8.35 8.39
C GLU A 108 -6.14 -8.94 7.63
N PHE A 109 -5.74 -10.16 7.96
CA PHE A 109 -4.60 -10.82 7.33
C PHE A 109 -5.02 -12.13 6.68
N HIS A 110 -4.54 -12.36 5.46
CA HIS A 110 -4.73 -13.57 4.68
C HIS A 110 -3.40 -14.23 4.37
N LEU A 111 -3.24 -15.49 4.76
CA LEU A 111 -2.15 -16.31 4.26
C LEU A 111 -2.47 -16.69 2.81
N GLY A 112 -1.61 -16.32 1.87
CA GLY A 112 -1.84 -16.54 0.45
C GLY A 112 -0.64 -16.17 -0.42
N ASP A 113 -0.60 -16.76 -1.61
CA ASP A 113 0.44 -16.53 -2.61
C ASP A 113 -0.06 -15.55 -3.69
N GLN A 114 0.66 -14.46 -3.96
CA GLN A 114 0.31 -13.52 -5.04
C GLN A 114 0.24 -14.18 -6.42
N ARG A 115 0.90 -15.35 -6.61
CA ARG A 115 0.87 -16.13 -7.83
C ARG A 115 -0.38 -17.02 -7.96
N SER A 116 -1.24 -17.02 -6.94
CA SER A 116 -2.50 -17.75 -6.91
C SER A 116 -3.67 -16.78 -7.08
N LYS A 117 -4.37 -16.90 -8.22
CA LYS A 117 -5.58 -16.10 -8.45
C LYS A 117 -6.61 -16.27 -7.34
N ASP A 118 -6.83 -17.53 -6.92
CA ASP A 118 -7.83 -17.87 -5.89
C ASP A 118 -7.47 -17.24 -4.54
N ASP A 119 -6.18 -17.13 -4.20
CA ASP A 119 -5.72 -16.48 -2.97
C ASP A 119 -5.94 -14.97 -3.05
N CYS A 120 -5.59 -14.35 -4.18
CA CYS A 120 -5.83 -12.93 -4.42
C CYS A 120 -7.32 -12.57 -4.33
N GLU A 121 -8.18 -13.33 -5.03
CA GLU A 121 -9.63 -13.11 -5.02
C GLU A 121 -10.24 -13.39 -3.63
N ARG A 122 -9.75 -14.40 -2.92
CA ARG A 122 -10.17 -14.68 -1.54
C ARG A 122 -9.82 -13.55 -0.59
N ALA A 123 -8.60 -12.99 -0.68
CA ALA A 123 -8.18 -11.86 0.12
C ALA A 123 -8.97 -10.59 -0.23
N ALA A 124 -9.26 -10.36 -1.50
CA ALA A 124 -10.09 -9.24 -1.93
C ALA A 124 -11.55 -9.39 -1.47
N ALA A 125 -12.06 -10.62 -1.35
CA ALA A 125 -13.42 -10.94 -0.87
C ALA A 125 -14.54 -10.13 -1.56
N GLY A 126 -14.38 -9.83 -2.85
CA GLY A 126 -15.34 -9.07 -3.65
C GLY A 126 -15.46 -7.59 -3.27
N ARG A 127 -14.58 -7.08 -2.42
CA ARG A 127 -14.58 -5.68 -1.95
C ARG A 127 -13.96 -4.74 -2.99
N GLN A 128 -14.22 -3.44 -2.84
CA GLN A 128 -13.68 -2.38 -3.71
C GLN A 128 -12.71 -1.51 -2.90
N PHE A 129 -11.44 -1.56 -3.28
CA PHE A 129 -10.35 -0.91 -2.54
C PHE A 129 -10.09 0.51 -3.02
N ASP A 130 -9.81 1.39 -2.06
CA ASP A 130 -9.30 2.75 -2.32
C ASP A 130 -7.86 2.72 -2.77
N LEU A 131 -7.07 1.82 -2.18
CA LEU A 131 -5.67 1.62 -2.45
C LEU A 131 -5.33 0.13 -2.39
N ILE A 132 -4.64 -0.37 -3.41
CA ILE A 132 -3.94 -1.65 -3.38
C ILE A 132 -2.46 -1.37 -3.58
N VAL A 133 -1.61 -1.94 -2.73
CA VAL A 133 -0.14 -1.87 -2.79
C VAL A 133 0.38 -3.28 -3.06
N ASP A 134 1.18 -3.43 -4.10
CA ASP A 134 1.90 -4.66 -4.44
C ASP A 134 3.38 -4.47 -4.12
N ASP A 135 3.81 -5.09 -3.03
CA ASP A 135 5.15 -5.01 -2.45
C ASP A 135 5.68 -6.42 -2.13
N ALA A 136 5.43 -7.40 -3.03
CA ALA A 136 5.68 -8.80 -2.72
C ALA A 136 6.95 -9.35 -3.39
N THR A 137 6.84 -10.05 -4.54
CA THR A 137 8.01 -10.76 -5.12
C THR A 137 8.93 -9.85 -5.92
N HIS A 138 8.47 -8.69 -6.38
CA HIS A 138 9.16 -7.78 -7.32
C HIS A 138 9.56 -8.45 -8.66
N LEU A 139 8.92 -9.59 -9.00
CA LEU A 139 9.10 -10.26 -10.28
C LEU A 139 8.05 -9.78 -11.27
N ILE A 140 8.48 -9.32 -12.44
CA ILE A 140 7.60 -8.72 -13.47
C ILE A 140 6.36 -9.57 -13.74
N VAL A 141 6.54 -10.89 -13.91
CA VAL A 141 5.43 -11.79 -14.25
C VAL A 141 4.43 -11.88 -13.11
N ASP A 142 4.92 -12.03 -11.87
CA ASP A 142 4.08 -12.14 -10.69
C ASP A 142 3.30 -10.84 -10.47
N THR A 143 3.97 -9.69 -10.52
CA THR A 143 3.36 -8.36 -10.40
C THR A 143 2.28 -8.11 -11.46
N LEU A 144 2.55 -8.47 -12.73
CA LEU A 144 1.56 -8.30 -13.81
C LEU A 144 0.34 -9.21 -13.63
N LEU A 145 0.53 -10.44 -13.15
CA LEU A 145 -0.58 -11.36 -12.85
C LEU A 145 -1.41 -10.85 -11.67
N THR A 146 -0.75 -10.43 -10.59
CA THR A 146 -1.41 -9.85 -9.41
C THR A 146 -2.23 -8.62 -9.78
N LEU A 147 -1.63 -7.70 -10.55
CA LEU A 147 -2.32 -6.53 -11.08
C LEU A 147 -3.55 -6.92 -11.91
N TYR A 148 -3.42 -7.89 -12.81
CA TYR A 148 -4.52 -8.35 -13.67
C TYR A 148 -5.69 -8.92 -12.85
N TRP A 149 -5.40 -9.69 -11.80
CA TRP A 149 -6.44 -10.31 -10.97
C TRP A 149 -7.07 -9.32 -9.98
N LEU A 150 -6.30 -8.39 -9.44
CA LEU A 150 -6.77 -7.46 -8.41
C LEU A 150 -7.29 -6.13 -8.97
N TRP A 151 -6.96 -5.78 -10.23
CA TRP A 151 -7.49 -4.57 -10.84
C TRP A 151 -9.02 -4.43 -10.78
N PRO A 152 -9.83 -5.49 -10.99
CA PRO A 152 -11.28 -5.42 -10.85
C PRO A 152 -11.78 -5.03 -9.45
N PHE A 153 -10.93 -5.16 -8.44
CA PHE A 153 -11.23 -4.80 -7.05
C PHE A 153 -10.73 -3.40 -6.66
N VAL A 154 -10.09 -2.66 -7.56
CA VAL A 154 -9.82 -1.24 -7.37
C VAL A 154 -11.09 -0.47 -7.69
N ARG A 155 -11.60 0.33 -6.75
CA ARG A 155 -12.80 1.13 -6.99
C ARG A 155 -12.55 2.21 -8.06
N PRO A 156 -13.58 2.74 -8.73
CA PRO A 156 -13.42 3.90 -9.59
C PRO A 156 -12.78 5.08 -8.83
N GLY A 157 -11.65 5.58 -9.34
CA GLY A 157 -10.84 6.61 -8.69
C GLY A 157 -9.93 6.12 -7.55
N GLY A 158 -9.86 4.81 -7.32
CA GLY A 158 -8.87 4.18 -6.45
C GLY A 158 -7.50 4.04 -7.13
N LEU A 159 -6.52 3.58 -6.37
CA LEU A 159 -5.14 3.43 -6.81
C LEU A 159 -4.68 1.98 -6.70
N TYR A 160 -3.87 1.55 -7.67
CA TYR A 160 -3.00 0.39 -7.57
C TYR A 160 -1.55 0.86 -7.65
N VAL A 161 -0.76 0.60 -6.63
CA VAL A 161 0.63 1.00 -6.53
C VAL A 161 1.50 -0.25 -6.57
N VAL A 162 2.53 -0.24 -7.39
CA VAL A 162 3.57 -1.27 -7.42
C VAL A 162 4.82 -0.65 -6.84
N GLU A 163 5.29 -1.18 -5.73
CA GLU A 163 6.57 -0.83 -5.15
C GLU A 163 7.69 -1.67 -5.80
N GLU A 164 8.89 -1.09 -5.86
CA GLU A 164 10.09 -1.76 -6.42
C GLU A 164 9.84 -2.40 -7.79
N TRP A 165 9.29 -1.62 -8.74
CA TRP A 165 9.13 -2.12 -10.10
C TRP A 165 10.46 -2.71 -10.60
N PRO A 166 10.48 -3.98 -11.05
CA PRO A 166 11.72 -4.65 -11.40
C PRO A 166 12.50 -3.88 -12.46
N ASN A 167 13.73 -3.47 -12.11
CA ASN A 167 14.63 -2.92 -13.10
C ASN A 167 15.10 -4.07 -14.01
N PRO A 168 14.85 -4.04 -15.33
CA PRO A 168 15.30 -5.09 -16.24
C PRO A 168 16.82 -5.14 -16.41
N ASN A 169 17.54 -4.16 -15.88
CA ASN A 169 19.01 -4.12 -15.85
C ASN A 169 19.48 -4.20 -14.39
N PRO A 170 19.90 -5.40 -13.91
CA PRO A 170 20.52 -5.56 -12.61
C PRO A 170 21.91 -4.89 -12.57
#